data_f40524c74df5887286ffb8a3289bddfc
#
_entry.id   f40524c74df5887286ffb8a3289bddfc
#
_cell.length_a   1.000
_cell.length_b   1.000
_cell.length_c   1.000
_cell.angle_alpha   90.00
_cell.angle_beta   90.00
_cell.angle_gamma   90.00
#
_symmetry.space_group_name_H-M   'P 1'
#
loop_
_entity.id
_entity.type
_entity.pdbx_description
1 polymer ?
#
loop_
_entity_poly.entity_id
_entity_poly.type
_entity_poly.pdbx_seq_one_letter_code
_entity_poly.pdbx_strand_id
1 'polypeptide(L)'
;MFFFTTFIYTQPRSKDYLRVGAELCFFSYTQFVHHSPYNKSRISPPNNFDSYVREKLHWGSSKDRLASGISDILLYGGFIGAIPLSSLYLKNHELLLINLEILSINGLITNIVKNVAQRQRPYSFYSKEDDEDSYKSFFSGHTSTAFAIGTSTAKMLTNYSDIDKKIVWISALGLASATGYFRIAADKHYFSDVFVGAIVGSLIGNTMFDKLTRKYQKMPLLGVRTPNLYYNSQGIRLSITL
;
A
#
# COMPACT_ATOMS: atom_id res chain seq x y z
N MET A 1 -15.52 34.29 10.47
CA MET A 1 -15.02 34.67 9.12
C MET A 1 -14.34 33.44 8.55
N PHE A 2 -15.07 32.63 7.77
CA PHE A 2 -14.55 31.37 7.20
C PHE A 2 -13.69 31.70 5.98
N PHE A 3 -12.38 31.45 6.06
CA PHE A 3 -11.52 31.47 4.90
C PHE A 3 -11.71 30.19 4.10
N PHE A 4 -12.45 30.26 3.01
CA PHE A 4 -12.43 29.25 1.97
C PHE A 4 -11.08 29.36 1.25
N THR A 5 -10.11 28.54 1.62
CA THR A 5 -8.94 28.28 0.75
C THR A 5 -9.42 27.42 -0.41
N THR A 6 -9.79 28.03 -1.50
CA THR A 6 -9.99 27.34 -2.78
C THR A 6 -8.64 26.80 -3.24
N PHE A 7 -8.35 25.54 -2.92
CA PHE A 7 -7.26 24.83 -3.57
C PHE A 7 -7.66 24.63 -5.02
N ILE A 8 -6.98 25.30 -5.93
CA ILE A 8 -7.13 25.07 -7.36
C ILE A 8 -6.40 23.77 -7.68
N TYR A 9 -7.14 22.67 -7.72
CA TYR A 9 -6.61 21.38 -8.14
C TYR A 9 -6.56 21.34 -9.66
N THR A 10 -5.41 20.93 -10.19
CA THR A 10 -5.29 20.62 -11.61
C THR A 10 -5.88 19.24 -11.86
N GLN A 11 -6.83 19.14 -12.77
CA GLN A 11 -7.43 17.85 -13.14
C GLN A 11 -6.38 16.92 -13.77
N PRO A 12 -6.34 15.62 -13.39
CA PRO A 12 -5.48 14.64 -14.04
C PRO A 12 -5.77 14.63 -15.55
N ARG A 13 -4.72 14.52 -16.36
CA ARG A 13 -4.87 14.43 -17.82
C ARG A 13 -5.31 13.01 -18.19
N SER A 14 -5.99 12.84 -19.31
CA SER A 14 -6.36 11.53 -19.85
C SER A 14 -5.18 10.55 -19.92
N LYS A 15 -3.98 11.05 -20.19
CA LYS A 15 -2.72 10.28 -20.17
C LYS A 15 -2.37 9.68 -18.79
N ASP A 16 -2.73 10.34 -17.70
CA ASP A 16 -2.46 9.83 -16.34
C ASP A 16 -3.40 8.65 -16.03
N TYR A 17 -4.67 8.73 -16.42
CA TYR A 17 -5.60 7.60 -16.29
C TYR A 17 -5.16 6.39 -17.12
N LEU A 18 -4.73 6.62 -18.36
CA LEU A 18 -4.22 5.55 -19.23
C LEU A 18 -2.97 4.90 -18.64
N ARG A 19 -2.04 5.69 -18.12
CA ARG A 19 -0.80 5.20 -17.50
C ARG A 19 -1.11 4.35 -16.27
N VAL A 20 -1.91 4.87 -15.32
CA VAL A 20 -2.30 4.13 -14.11
C VAL A 20 -3.09 2.88 -14.46
N GLY A 21 -3.98 2.95 -15.47
CA GLY A 21 -4.68 1.79 -15.99
C GLY A 21 -3.74 0.72 -16.54
N ALA A 22 -2.72 1.10 -17.31
CA ALA A 22 -1.71 0.18 -17.84
C ALA A 22 -0.86 -0.45 -16.70
N GLU A 23 -0.49 0.34 -15.68
CA GLU A 23 0.24 -0.15 -14.50
C GLU A 23 -0.58 -1.18 -13.71
N LEU A 24 -1.88 -0.93 -13.51
CA LEU A 24 -2.80 -1.87 -12.87
C LEU A 24 -2.98 -3.15 -13.70
N CYS A 25 -3.13 -3.05 -15.02
CA CYS A 25 -3.22 -4.21 -15.91
C CYS A 25 -1.94 -5.04 -15.84
N PHE A 26 -0.76 -4.39 -15.86
CA PHE A 26 0.52 -5.09 -15.77
C PHE A 26 0.70 -5.74 -14.40
N PHE A 27 0.36 -5.05 -13.31
CA PHE A 27 0.34 -5.64 -11.96
C PHE A 27 -0.58 -6.86 -11.89
N SER A 28 -1.82 -6.74 -12.40
CA SER A 28 -2.78 -7.85 -12.40
C SER A 28 -2.26 -9.04 -13.22
N TYR A 29 -1.63 -8.79 -14.37
CA TYR A 29 -0.99 -9.83 -15.17
C TYR A 29 0.09 -10.56 -14.37
N THR A 30 1.00 -9.83 -13.71
CA THR A 30 2.07 -10.44 -12.90
C THR A 30 1.56 -11.17 -11.66
N GLN A 31 0.40 -10.78 -11.14
CA GLN A 31 -0.20 -11.39 -9.96
C GLN A 31 -0.96 -12.68 -10.28
N PHE A 32 -1.74 -12.69 -11.37
CA PHE A 32 -2.72 -13.74 -11.64
C PHE A 32 -2.38 -14.62 -12.85
N VAL A 33 -1.55 -14.17 -13.77
CA VAL A 33 -1.27 -14.89 -15.03
C VAL A 33 0.16 -15.39 -15.09
N HIS A 34 1.14 -14.57 -14.66
CA HIS A 34 2.55 -14.92 -14.75
C HIS A 34 3.00 -15.76 -13.55
N HIS A 35 3.27 -17.04 -13.78
CA HIS A 35 3.84 -17.95 -12.77
C HIS A 35 5.28 -18.26 -13.14
N SER A 36 6.23 -17.75 -12.35
CA SER A 36 7.63 -18.13 -12.50
C SER A 36 7.87 -19.51 -11.93
N PRO A 37 8.55 -20.42 -12.65
CA PRO A 37 8.93 -21.71 -12.10
C PRO A 37 9.84 -21.50 -10.88
N TYR A 38 9.58 -22.24 -9.80
CA TYR A 38 10.40 -22.18 -8.60
C TYR A 38 11.51 -23.21 -8.64
N ASN A 39 12.63 -22.88 -7.98
CA ASN A 39 13.79 -23.76 -7.90
C ASN A 39 13.89 -24.38 -6.49
N LYS A 40 13.52 -25.66 -6.36
CA LYS A 40 13.58 -26.40 -5.09
C LYS A 40 14.97 -26.42 -4.43
N SER A 41 16.05 -26.25 -5.20
CA SER A 41 17.41 -26.27 -4.65
C SER A 41 17.77 -25.02 -3.82
N ARG A 42 16.93 -23.97 -3.85
CA ARG A 42 17.10 -22.73 -3.07
C ARG A 42 16.31 -22.72 -1.75
N ILE A 43 15.66 -23.81 -1.39
CA ILE A 43 14.87 -23.90 -0.17
C ILE A 43 15.80 -23.81 1.04
N SER A 44 15.62 -22.77 1.85
CA SER A 44 16.30 -22.63 3.13
C SER A 44 15.29 -22.78 4.27
N PRO A 45 15.65 -23.50 5.34
CA PRO A 45 14.78 -23.60 6.51
C PRO A 45 14.55 -22.19 7.10
N PRO A 46 13.40 -21.97 7.78
CA PRO A 46 13.17 -20.74 8.50
C PRO A 46 14.23 -20.54 9.59
N ASN A 47 14.57 -19.29 9.90
CA ASN A 47 15.45 -18.99 11.01
C ASN A 47 14.75 -19.30 12.36
N ASN A 48 15.53 -19.46 13.44
CA ASN A 48 15.01 -19.83 14.75
C ASN A 48 13.98 -18.83 15.30
N PHE A 49 14.16 -17.54 15.03
CA PHE A 49 13.24 -16.50 15.47
C PHE A 49 11.88 -16.59 14.75
N ASP A 50 11.87 -16.76 13.43
CA ASP A 50 10.64 -16.95 12.66
C ASP A 50 9.88 -18.23 13.11
N SER A 51 10.62 -19.31 13.37
CA SER A 51 10.03 -20.57 13.89
C SER A 51 9.42 -20.37 15.27
N TYR A 52 10.10 -19.68 16.17
CA TYR A 52 9.61 -19.36 17.51
C TYR A 52 8.35 -18.48 17.46
N VAL A 53 8.36 -17.40 16.68
CA VAL A 53 7.19 -16.50 16.56
C VAL A 53 6.00 -17.25 15.96
N ARG A 54 6.23 -18.09 14.93
CA ARG A 54 5.19 -18.93 14.35
C ARG A 54 4.56 -19.82 15.41
N GLU A 55 5.37 -20.54 16.20
CA GLU A 55 4.87 -21.42 17.26
C GLU A 55 3.93 -20.71 18.25
N LYS A 56 4.21 -19.44 18.56
CA LYS A 56 3.41 -18.65 19.51
C LYS A 56 2.17 -18.01 18.89
N LEU A 57 2.20 -17.65 17.61
CA LEU A 57 1.16 -16.81 16.98
C LEU A 57 0.27 -17.58 15.98
N HIS A 58 0.69 -18.74 15.50
CA HIS A 58 -0.13 -19.58 14.62
C HIS A 58 -1.35 -20.14 15.39
N TRP A 59 -2.54 -19.98 14.80
CA TRP A 59 -3.78 -20.40 15.46
C TRP A 59 -4.09 -21.89 15.33
N GLY A 60 -3.25 -22.64 14.62
CA GLY A 60 -3.44 -24.05 14.29
C GLY A 60 -4.24 -24.28 13.01
N SER A 61 -3.93 -25.36 12.30
CA SER A 61 -4.39 -25.65 10.94
C SER A 61 -5.92 -25.60 10.77
N SER A 62 -6.69 -25.89 11.82
CA SER A 62 -8.16 -25.78 11.79
C SER A 62 -8.68 -24.34 11.68
N LYS A 63 -7.86 -23.34 12.02
CA LYS A 63 -8.23 -21.92 12.02
C LYS A 63 -7.50 -21.08 10.95
N ASP A 64 -6.63 -21.71 10.17
CA ASP A 64 -5.84 -21.01 9.11
C ASP A 64 -6.74 -20.30 8.12
N ARG A 65 -7.83 -20.94 7.69
CA ARG A 65 -8.80 -20.33 6.79
C ARG A 65 -9.49 -19.12 7.41
N LEU A 66 -9.84 -19.19 8.70
CA LEU A 66 -10.47 -18.07 9.41
C LEU A 66 -9.50 -16.89 9.50
N ALA A 67 -8.27 -17.12 9.97
CA ALA A 67 -7.26 -16.07 10.08
C ALA A 67 -6.92 -15.44 8.72
N SER A 68 -6.78 -16.27 7.66
CA SER A 68 -6.59 -15.79 6.30
C SER A 68 -7.75 -14.90 5.85
N GLY A 69 -9.00 -15.37 6.04
CA GLY A 69 -10.20 -14.60 5.69
C GLY A 69 -10.29 -13.25 6.39
N ILE A 70 -9.92 -13.17 7.67
CA ILE A 70 -9.86 -11.89 8.39
C ILE A 70 -8.84 -10.95 7.74
N SER A 71 -7.63 -11.44 7.41
CA SER A 71 -6.62 -10.61 6.75
C SER A 71 -7.06 -10.15 5.36
N ASP A 72 -7.82 -10.97 4.64
CA ASP A 72 -8.36 -10.64 3.32
C ASP A 72 -9.45 -9.55 3.43
N ILE A 73 -10.35 -9.66 4.42
CA ILE A 73 -11.36 -8.62 4.71
C ILE A 73 -10.68 -7.29 5.07
N LEU A 74 -9.65 -7.32 5.93
CA LEU A 74 -8.91 -6.11 6.30
C LEU A 74 -8.22 -5.48 5.09
N LEU A 75 -7.61 -6.27 4.23
CA LEU A 75 -6.93 -5.76 3.05
C LEU A 75 -7.91 -5.26 2.00
N TYR A 76 -8.81 -6.12 1.52
CA TYR A 76 -9.68 -5.79 0.38
C TYR A 76 -10.82 -4.86 0.79
N GLY A 77 -11.51 -5.13 1.88
CA GLY A 77 -12.59 -4.31 2.39
C GLY A 77 -12.09 -3.03 3.07
N GLY A 78 -11.07 -3.15 3.93
CA GLY A 78 -10.50 -2.03 4.67
C GLY A 78 -9.65 -1.11 3.80
N PHE A 79 -8.47 -1.57 3.37
CA PHE A 79 -7.49 -0.70 2.72
C PHE A 79 -7.80 -0.43 1.25
N ILE A 80 -8.07 -1.45 0.45
CA ILE A 80 -8.38 -1.24 -0.99
C ILE A 80 -9.73 -0.53 -1.13
N GLY A 81 -10.73 -0.88 -0.32
CA GLY A 81 -12.00 -0.17 -0.25
C GLY A 81 -11.89 1.28 0.23
N ALA A 82 -10.90 1.60 1.08
CA ALA A 82 -10.67 2.97 1.52
C ALA A 82 -10.18 3.89 0.38
N ILE A 83 -9.58 3.35 -0.67
CA ILE A 83 -9.08 4.16 -1.81
C ILE A 83 -10.21 5.00 -2.44
N PRO A 84 -11.30 4.41 -2.98
CA PRO A 84 -12.39 5.19 -3.53
C PRO A 84 -13.16 5.99 -2.47
N LEU A 85 -13.37 5.43 -1.27
CA LEU A 85 -14.14 6.08 -0.22
C LEU A 85 -13.50 7.38 0.26
N SER A 86 -12.18 7.37 0.48
CA SER A 86 -11.45 8.57 0.90
C SER A 86 -11.40 9.63 -0.19
N SER A 87 -11.26 9.23 -1.45
CA SER A 87 -11.33 10.15 -2.59
C SER A 87 -12.72 10.80 -2.73
N LEU A 88 -13.79 10.02 -2.55
CA LEU A 88 -15.16 10.53 -2.56
C LEU A 88 -15.42 11.47 -1.37
N TYR A 89 -14.97 11.09 -0.16
CA TYR A 89 -15.11 11.91 1.03
C TYR A 89 -14.44 13.29 0.88
N LEU A 90 -13.22 13.30 0.32
CA LEU A 90 -12.46 14.53 0.09
C LEU A 90 -12.85 15.25 -1.22
N LYS A 91 -13.75 14.67 -2.03
CA LYS A 91 -14.16 15.19 -3.34
C LYS A 91 -12.97 15.49 -4.26
N ASN A 92 -11.96 14.61 -4.20
CA ASN A 92 -10.71 14.79 -4.94
C ASN A 92 -10.31 13.52 -5.68
N HIS A 93 -10.49 13.52 -7.01
CA HIS A 93 -10.20 12.37 -7.88
C HIS A 93 -8.70 12.13 -8.09
N GLU A 94 -7.84 13.14 -7.89
CA GLU A 94 -6.38 12.97 -8.00
C GLU A 94 -5.89 12.00 -6.91
N LEU A 95 -6.47 12.05 -5.71
CA LEU A 95 -6.13 11.18 -4.60
C LEU A 95 -6.47 9.71 -4.90
N LEU A 96 -7.52 9.47 -5.69
CA LEU A 96 -7.83 8.13 -6.21
C LEU A 96 -6.68 7.61 -7.08
N LEU A 97 -6.23 8.41 -8.07
CA LEU A 97 -5.14 8.00 -8.95
C LEU A 97 -3.83 7.79 -8.20
N ILE A 98 -3.51 8.65 -7.23
CA ILE A 98 -2.32 8.52 -6.39
C ILE A 98 -2.33 7.16 -5.67
N ASN A 99 -3.44 6.80 -5.02
CA ASN A 99 -3.53 5.53 -4.30
C ASN A 99 -3.53 4.31 -5.24
N LEU A 100 -4.14 4.40 -6.41
CA LEU A 100 -4.10 3.32 -7.41
C LEU A 100 -2.67 3.13 -7.97
N GLU A 101 -1.93 4.21 -8.18
CA GLU A 101 -0.52 4.15 -8.61
C GLU A 101 0.37 3.56 -7.51
N ILE A 102 0.16 3.94 -6.24
CA ILE A 102 0.84 3.35 -5.08
C ILE A 102 0.54 1.85 -4.98
N LEU A 103 -0.72 1.45 -5.15
CA LEU A 103 -1.13 0.04 -5.13
C LEU A 103 -0.41 -0.77 -6.21
N SER A 104 -0.40 -0.29 -7.45
CA SER A 104 0.25 -0.98 -8.58
C SER A 104 1.76 -1.08 -8.40
N ILE A 105 2.43 0.00 -8.01
CA ILE A 105 3.88 0.01 -7.79
C ILE A 105 4.25 -0.95 -6.64
N ASN A 106 3.54 -0.88 -5.52
CA ASN A 106 3.77 -1.79 -4.39
C ASN A 106 3.57 -3.25 -4.78
N GLY A 107 2.51 -3.53 -5.55
CA GLY A 107 2.22 -4.88 -6.05
C GLY A 107 3.31 -5.40 -6.99
N LEU A 108 3.76 -4.59 -7.94
CA LEU A 108 4.84 -4.96 -8.87
C LEU A 108 6.16 -5.25 -8.14
N ILE A 109 6.56 -4.39 -7.20
CA ILE A 109 7.77 -4.61 -6.38
C ILE A 109 7.63 -5.90 -5.57
N THR A 110 6.46 -6.13 -4.96
CA THR A 110 6.18 -7.36 -4.20
C THR A 110 6.34 -8.60 -5.08
N ASN A 111 5.76 -8.60 -6.30
CA ASN A 111 5.83 -9.74 -7.21
C ASN A 111 7.25 -10.01 -7.70
N ILE A 112 8.01 -8.96 -8.04
CA ILE A 112 9.42 -9.10 -8.41
C ILE A 112 10.21 -9.75 -7.27
N VAL A 113 10.07 -9.23 -6.04
CA VAL A 113 10.82 -9.76 -4.90
C VAL A 113 10.43 -11.20 -4.58
N LYS A 114 9.14 -11.57 -4.64
CA LYS A 114 8.69 -12.95 -4.45
C LYS A 114 9.29 -13.91 -5.47
N ASN A 115 9.31 -13.51 -6.74
CA ASN A 115 9.88 -14.33 -7.81
C ASN A 115 11.41 -14.51 -7.68
N VAL A 116 12.11 -13.51 -7.14
CA VAL A 116 13.56 -13.58 -6.88
C VAL A 116 13.89 -14.36 -5.60
N ALA A 117 13.16 -14.07 -4.51
CA ALA A 117 13.43 -14.66 -3.20
C ALA A 117 13.01 -16.13 -3.12
N GLN A 118 11.92 -16.53 -3.76
CA GLN A 118 11.38 -17.89 -3.80
C GLN A 118 11.38 -18.56 -2.41
N ARG A 119 11.04 -17.79 -1.37
CA ARG A 119 11.02 -18.30 0.00
C ARG A 119 9.81 -19.19 0.23
N GLN A 120 10.03 -20.38 0.78
CA GLN A 120 8.96 -21.31 1.14
C GLN A 120 8.09 -20.75 2.27
N ARG A 121 6.77 -20.89 2.14
CA ARG A 121 5.79 -20.46 3.16
C ARG A 121 5.79 -21.39 4.36
N PRO A 122 5.39 -20.90 5.56
CA PRO A 122 5.32 -21.74 6.76
C PRO A 122 4.45 -22.98 6.57
N TYR A 123 3.21 -22.85 6.07
CA TYR A 123 2.34 -23.99 5.88
C TYR A 123 2.97 -25.08 4.97
N SER A 124 3.62 -24.70 3.88
CA SER A 124 4.27 -25.64 2.97
C SER A 124 5.49 -26.30 3.62
N PHE A 125 6.28 -25.55 4.40
CA PHE A 125 7.46 -26.10 5.08
C PHE A 125 7.07 -27.11 6.17
N TYR A 126 6.04 -26.84 6.97
CA TYR A 126 5.67 -27.65 8.12
C TYR A 126 4.66 -28.78 7.79
N SER A 127 3.69 -28.56 6.89
CA SER A 127 2.74 -29.59 6.45
C SER A 127 3.19 -30.39 5.24
N LYS A 128 4.21 -29.88 4.51
CA LYS A 128 4.73 -30.47 3.25
C LYS A 128 3.67 -30.49 2.13
N GLU A 129 2.66 -29.65 2.23
CA GLU A 129 1.67 -29.46 1.18
C GLU A 129 2.11 -28.31 0.29
N ASP A 130 2.36 -28.59 -0.98
CA ASP A 130 2.77 -27.60 -1.96
C ASP A 130 1.61 -27.19 -2.86
N ASP A 131 1.44 -25.88 -3.04
CA ASP A 131 0.58 -25.26 -4.02
C ASP A 131 1.37 -24.20 -4.85
N GLU A 132 0.72 -23.50 -5.77
CA GLU A 132 1.34 -22.51 -6.64
C GLU A 132 1.96 -21.31 -5.87
N ASP A 133 1.52 -21.09 -4.64
CA ASP A 133 1.97 -19.99 -3.79
C ASP A 133 3.00 -20.40 -2.73
N SER A 134 3.32 -21.69 -2.64
CA SER A 134 4.18 -22.26 -1.59
C SER A 134 5.56 -21.61 -1.49
N TYR A 135 6.07 -21.05 -2.59
CA TYR A 135 7.39 -20.42 -2.65
C TYR A 135 7.35 -18.90 -2.85
N LYS A 136 6.23 -18.27 -2.46
CA LYS A 136 6.03 -16.82 -2.57
C LYS A 136 5.86 -16.15 -1.19
N SER A 137 6.65 -16.57 -0.18
CA SER A 137 6.52 -16.06 1.20
C SER A 137 7.09 -14.64 1.33
N PHE A 138 8.32 -14.37 0.85
CA PHE A 138 9.03 -13.12 1.12
C PHE A 138 8.83 -12.09 0.02
N PHE A 139 8.50 -10.88 0.41
CA PHE A 139 7.88 -10.44 1.66
C PHE A 139 6.35 -10.51 1.57
N SER A 140 5.66 -10.33 2.71
CA SER A 140 4.20 -10.39 2.78
C SER A 140 3.53 -9.29 1.97
N GLY A 141 2.87 -9.66 0.85
CA GLY A 141 2.18 -8.71 0.00
C GLY A 141 0.96 -8.07 0.66
N HIS A 142 0.18 -8.83 1.46
CA HIS A 142 -0.94 -8.29 2.22
C HIS A 142 -0.48 -7.21 3.19
N THR A 143 0.59 -7.49 3.95
CA THR A 143 1.15 -6.52 4.90
C THR A 143 1.71 -5.30 4.18
N SER A 144 2.49 -5.49 3.14
CA SER A 144 3.08 -4.40 2.35
C SER A 144 1.99 -3.49 1.76
N THR A 145 0.94 -4.06 1.18
CA THR A 145 -0.17 -3.28 0.62
C THR A 145 -0.96 -2.56 1.70
N ALA A 146 -1.26 -3.22 2.83
CA ALA A 146 -1.95 -2.59 3.95
C ALA A 146 -1.17 -1.39 4.51
N PHE A 147 0.15 -1.52 4.66
CA PHE A 147 0.99 -0.41 5.12
C PHE A 147 1.17 0.67 4.05
N ALA A 148 1.27 0.33 2.77
CA ALA A 148 1.39 1.32 1.70
C ALA A 148 0.13 2.18 1.57
N ILE A 149 -1.04 1.55 1.47
CA ILE A 149 -2.31 2.26 1.36
C ILE A 149 -2.69 2.92 2.69
N GLY A 150 -2.46 2.26 3.83
CA GLY A 150 -2.69 2.85 5.15
C GLY A 150 -1.89 4.13 5.36
N THR A 151 -0.59 4.12 5.04
CA THR A 151 0.28 5.31 5.14
C THR A 151 -0.16 6.41 4.19
N SER A 152 -0.43 6.11 2.92
CA SER A 152 -0.85 7.11 1.94
C SER A 152 -2.22 7.70 2.28
N THR A 153 -3.18 6.87 2.69
CA THR A 153 -4.52 7.34 3.12
C THR A 153 -4.44 8.15 4.41
N ALA A 154 -3.59 7.76 5.36
CA ALA A 154 -3.38 8.56 6.57
C ALA A 154 -2.80 9.94 6.26
N LYS A 155 -1.79 10.03 5.39
CA LYS A 155 -1.26 11.32 4.90
C LYS A 155 -2.33 12.15 4.20
N MET A 156 -3.13 11.50 3.37
CA MET A 156 -4.21 12.16 2.65
C MET A 156 -5.23 12.77 3.61
N LEU A 157 -5.77 11.98 4.55
CA LEU A 157 -6.75 12.46 5.50
C LEU A 157 -6.17 13.54 6.43
N THR A 158 -4.93 13.40 6.88
CA THR A 158 -4.30 14.41 7.75
C THR A 158 -3.92 15.71 7.05
N ASN A 159 -3.77 15.69 5.72
CA ASN A 159 -3.44 16.89 4.93
C ASN A 159 -4.67 17.61 4.37
N TYR A 160 -5.78 16.89 4.16
CA TYR A 160 -6.94 17.39 3.43
C TYR A 160 -8.26 17.31 4.21
N SER A 161 -8.23 16.92 5.49
CA SER A 161 -9.41 16.96 6.39
C SER A 161 -9.05 17.43 7.79
N ASP A 162 -10.07 17.77 8.58
CA ASP A 162 -9.94 18.21 9.98
C ASP A 162 -9.98 17.05 10.99
N ILE A 163 -9.89 15.79 10.51
CA ILE A 163 -9.87 14.62 11.38
C ILE A 163 -8.59 14.63 12.22
N ASP A 164 -8.69 14.26 13.51
CA ASP A 164 -7.55 14.22 14.41
C ASP A 164 -6.45 13.30 13.87
N LYS A 165 -5.26 13.86 13.71
CA LYS A 165 -4.10 13.18 13.10
C LYS A 165 -3.69 11.91 13.85
N LYS A 166 -3.78 11.93 15.19
CA LYS A 166 -3.39 10.77 16.01
C LYS A 166 -4.35 9.61 15.78
N ILE A 167 -5.66 9.89 15.74
CA ILE A 167 -6.68 8.87 15.47
C ILE A 167 -6.45 8.25 14.09
N VAL A 168 -6.23 9.08 13.06
CA VAL A 168 -5.99 8.60 11.69
C VAL A 168 -4.78 7.67 11.64
N TRP A 169 -3.63 8.09 12.18
CA TRP A 169 -2.40 7.30 12.12
C TRP A 169 -2.48 6.02 12.96
N ILE A 170 -3.03 6.09 14.19
CA ILE A 170 -3.19 4.92 15.05
C ILE A 170 -4.13 3.89 14.39
N SER A 171 -5.24 4.33 13.80
CA SER A 171 -6.18 3.45 13.12
C SER A 171 -5.55 2.81 11.89
N ALA A 172 -4.90 3.60 11.02
CA ALA A 172 -4.30 3.09 9.79
C ALA A 172 -3.18 2.08 10.07
N LEU A 173 -2.24 2.43 10.95
CA LEU A 173 -1.12 1.55 11.28
C LEU A 173 -1.55 0.35 12.16
N GLY A 174 -2.51 0.53 13.04
CA GLY A 174 -3.08 -0.55 13.86
C GLY A 174 -3.76 -1.60 13.00
N LEU A 175 -4.62 -1.20 12.06
CA LEU A 175 -5.27 -2.11 11.12
C LEU A 175 -4.27 -2.79 10.17
N ALA A 176 -3.25 -2.07 9.70
CA ALA A 176 -2.19 -2.65 8.87
C ALA A 176 -1.37 -3.69 9.64
N SER A 177 -1.07 -3.41 10.92
CA SER A 177 -0.41 -4.38 11.82
C SER A 177 -1.28 -5.60 12.08
N ALA A 178 -2.58 -5.42 12.28
CA ALA A 178 -3.53 -6.52 12.42
C ALA A 178 -3.56 -7.39 11.15
N THR A 179 -3.55 -6.78 9.95
CA THR A 179 -3.44 -7.53 8.69
C THR A 179 -2.19 -8.42 8.69
N GLY A 180 -1.03 -7.87 9.06
CA GLY A 180 0.22 -8.64 9.17
C GLY A 180 0.16 -9.76 10.21
N TYR A 181 -0.40 -9.50 11.38
CA TYR A 181 -0.61 -10.49 12.42
C TYR A 181 -1.42 -11.70 11.91
N PHE A 182 -2.56 -11.44 11.24
CA PHE A 182 -3.40 -12.51 10.72
C PHE A 182 -2.72 -13.32 9.60
N ARG A 183 -1.73 -12.76 8.89
CA ARG A 183 -0.91 -13.55 7.93
C ARG A 183 0.01 -14.54 8.63
N ILE A 184 0.52 -14.21 9.84
CA ILE A 184 1.29 -15.16 10.67
C ILE A 184 0.33 -16.18 11.28
N ALA A 185 -0.79 -15.73 11.84
CA ALA A 185 -1.80 -16.60 12.46
C ALA A 185 -2.37 -17.64 11.48
N ALA A 186 -2.45 -17.29 10.18
CA ALA A 186 -2.90 -18.17 9.10
C ALA A 186 -1.80 -19.04 8.48
N ASP A 187 -0.62 -19.10 9.07
CA ASP A 187 0.54 -19.86 8.55
C ASP A 187 0.97 -19.49 7.12
N LYS A 188 0.58 -18.28 6.64
CA LYS A 188 0.88 -17.81 5.27
C LYS A 188 2.23 -17.13 5.15
N HIS A 189 2.73 -16.49 6.23
CA HIS A 189 3.96 -15.74 6.26
C HIS A 189 4.68 -15.85 7.59
N TYR A 190 6.01 -15.81 7.56
CA TYR A 190 6.84 -15.64 8.76
C TYR A 190 6.80 -14.22 9.28
N PHE A 191 7.23 -14.00 10.52
CA PHE A 191 7.33 -12.66 11.11
C PHE A 191 8.25 -11.76 10.28
N SER A 192 9.40 -12.25 9.85
CA SER A 192 10.33 -11.47 9.02
C SER A 192 9.74 -11.04 7.68
N ASP A 193 8.86 -11.87 7.05
CA ASP A 193 8.15 -11.49 5.83
C ASP A 193 7.18 -10.33 6.09
N VAL A 194 6.49 -10.38 7.22
CA VAL A 194 5.53 -9.35 7.65
C VAL A 194 6.27 -8.07 8.01
N PHE A 195 7.35 -8.16 8.78
CA PHE A 195 8.14 -7.00 9.22
C PHE A 195 8.75 -6.25 8.04
N VAL A 196 9.39 -6.96 7.11
CA VAL A 196 9.93 -6.34 5.90
C VAL A 196 8.81 -5.78 5.01
N GLY A 197 7.69 -6.50 4.87
CA GLY A 197 6.52 -6.01 4.15
C GLY A 197 5.99 -4.70 4.74
N ALA A 198 5.92 -4.57 6.06
CA ALA A 198 5.50 -3.34 6.73
C ALA A 198 6.45 -2.16 6.44
N ILE A 199 7.77 -2.39 6.51
CA ILE A 199 8.78 -1.36 6.19
C ILE A 199 8.66 -0.92 4.73
N VAL A 200 8.69 -1.87 3.79
CA VAL A 200 8.64 -1.57 2.36
C VAL A 200 7.34 -0.86 2.00
N GLY A 201 6.20 -1.36 2.48
CA GLY A 201 4.91 -0.73 2.25
C GLY A 201 4.84 0.70 2.78
N SER A 202 5.30 0.93 4.03
CA SER A 202 5.35 2.28 4.61
C SER A 202 6.24 3.23 3.82
N LEU A 203 7.41 2.78 3.38
CA LEU A 203 8.33 3.58 2.57
C LEU A 203 7.70 3.96 1.22
N ILE A 204 7.09 2.99 0.53
CA ILE A 204 6.41 3.23 -0.75
C ILE A 204 5.24 4.19 -0.55
N GLY A 205 4.34 3.92 0.41
CA GLY A 205 3.20 4.77 0.70
C GLY A 205 3.61 6.21 1.04
N ASN A 206 4.64 6.38 1.87
CA ASN A 206 5.14 7.69 2.27
C ASN A 206 5.79 8.45 1.11
N THR A 207 6.77 7.84 0.44
CA THR A 207 7.59 8.53 -0.58
C THR A 207 6.82 8.79 -1.87
N MET A 208 6.02 7.79 -2.30
CA MET A 208 5.23 7.92 -3.52
C MET A 208 4.07 8.90 -3.35
N PHE A 209 3.41 8.92 -2.18
CA PHE A 209 2.39 9.93 -1.91
C PHE A 209 2.95 11.34 -2.07
N ASP A 210 4.09 11.67 -1.45
CA ASP A 210 4.69 13.00 -1.55
C ASP A 210 5.14 13.34 -2.98
N LYS A 211 5.71 12.37 -3.68
CA LYS A 211 6.17 12.55 -5.07
C LYS A 211 5.00 12.79 -6.02
N LEU A 212 3.95 11.99 -5.92
CA LEU A 212 2.79 12.06 -6.80
C LEU A 212 1.93 13.30 -6.50
N THR A 213 1.73 13.63 -5.23
CA THR A 213 1.04 14.87 -4.85
C THR A 213 1.75 16.08 -5.44
N ARG A 214 3.07 16.17 -5.33
CA ARG A 214 3.85 17.26 -5.96
C ARG A 214 3.77 17.25 -7.48
N LYS A 215 3.73 16.08 -8.11
CA LYS A 215 3.57 15.95 -9.57
C LYS A 215 2.24 16.51 -10.03
N TYR A 216 1.15 16.12 -9.39
CA TYR A 216 -0.19 16.55 -9.76
C TYR A 216 -0.44 18.03 -9.42
N GLN A 217 0.09 18.54 -8.31
CA GLN A 217 0.00 19.97 -7.95
C GLN A 217 0.80 20.90 -8.89
N LYS A 218 1.87 20.42 -9.53
CA LYS A 218 2.70 21.21 -10.45
C LYS A 218 2.22 21.19 -11.90
N MET A 219 1.18 20.44 -12.24
CA MET A 219 0.64 20.45 -13.60
C MET A 219 -0.13 21.76 -13.84
N PRO A 220 0.31 22.64 -14.74
CA PRO A 220 -0.40 23.89 -15.01
C PRO A 220 -1.75 23.59 -15.69
N LEU A 221 -2.81 24.26 -15.22
CA LEU A 221 -4.06 24.36 -15.97
C LEU A 221 -3.73 24.92 -17.36
N LEU A 222 -4.19 24.26 -18.41
CA LEU A 222 -4.07 24.76 -19.78
C LEU A 222 -4.63 26.20 -19.83
N GLY A 223 -3.75 27.20 -19.93
CA GLY A 223 -4.11 28.59 -20.16
C GLY A 223 -4.25 29.52 -18.94
N VAL A 224 -4.06 29.03 -17.71
CA VAL A 224 -4.06 29.90 -16.53
C VAL A 224 -2.70 29.81 -15.83
N ARG A 225 -1.93 30.92 -15.85
CA ARG A 225 -0.72 31.03 -15.02
C ARG A 225 -1.13 31.00 -13.53
N THR A 226 -0.67 30.03 -12.79
CA THR A 226 -0.88 29.97 -11.33
C THR A 226 -0.14 31.14 -10.68
N PRO A 227 -0.79 31.96 -9.83
CA PRO A 227 -0.08 32.98 -9.08
C PRO A 227 0.89 32.29 -8.11
N ASN A 228 2.15 32.77 -8.11
CA ASN A 228 3.14 32.28 -7.12
C ASN A 228 2.78 32.84 -5.74
N LEU A 229 2.35 31.96 -4.85
CA LEU A 229 2.13 32.28 -3.44
C LEU A 229 3.45 32.16 -2.69
N TYR A 230 4.03 33.27 -2.29
CA TYR A 230 5.16 33.29 -1.36
C TYR A 230 4.65 33.57 0.06
N TYR A 231 4.94 32.65 0.97
CA TYR A 231 4.68 32.84 2.40
C TYR A 231 5.96 33.36 3.07
N ASN A 232 5.88 34.51 3.67
CA ASN A 232 6.91 34.99 4.60
C ASN A 232 6.27 35.45 5.91
N SER A 233 7.08 35.72 6.91
CA SER A 233 6.66 36.11 8.26
C SER A 233 5.82 37.40 8.35
N GLN A 234 5.58 38.07 7.23
CA GLN A 234 4.80 39.32 7.15
C GLN A 234 3.47 39.19 6.38
N GLY A 235 3.10 37.99 5.91
CA GLY A 235 1.83 37.77 5.23
C GLY A 235 1.96 37.17 3.83
N ILE A 236 0.81 36.97 3.17
CA ILE A 236 0.68 36.37 1.84
C ILE A 236 0.83 37.47 0.79
N ARG A 237 1.82 37.37 -0.09
CA ARG A 237 1.95 38.23 -1.27
C ARG A 237 1.56 37.49 -2.54
N LEU A 238 0.56 37.95 -3.24
CA LEU A 238 0.17 37.51 -4.58
C LEU A 238 0.96 38.27 -5.62
N SER A 239 1.79 37.59 -6.42
CA SER A 239 2.37 38.17 -7.63
C SER A 239 1.79 37.47 -8.86
N ILE A 240 1.07 38.21 -9.68
CA ILE A 240 0.63 37.77 -11.00
C ILE A 240 1.62 38.37 -11.99
N THR A 241 2.42 37.54 -12.66
CA THR A 241 3.22 37.99 -13.81
C THR A 241 2.35 37.83 -15.05
N LEU A 242 2.00 38.94 -15.67
CA LEU A 242 1.27 39.00 -16.93
C LEU A 242 2.12 38.46 -18.08
#